data_3df37d2fc4716bbd8be93724915a1d92
#
_entry.id   3df37d2fc4716bbd8be93724915a1d92
#
_cell.length_a   1.000
_cell.length_b   1.000
_cell.length_c   1.000
_cell.angle_alpha   90.00
_cell.angle_beta   90.00
_cell.angle_gamma   90.00
#
_symmetry.space_group_name_H-M   'P 1'
#
loop_
_entity.id
_entity.type
_entity.pdbx_description
1 polymer ?
#
loop_
_entity_poly.entity_id
_entity_poly.type
_entity_poly.pdbx_seq_one_letter_code
_entity_poly.pdbx_strand_id
1 'polypeptide(L)'
;MVGRRSLKADFCPSARSLDVIGDWWSLLIVRDAFDGLTRFGEFQKSLGIAKNILSDRLRTLVSRGILELVPAGTGAVRQEYRLTEMGRDLFPVMVALRQWGERHLFEADEQRSSLVERDTGLPVRLDIRTQDGRAIGPDETVILKVPEPE
;
A
#
# COMPACT_ATOMS: atom_id res chain seq x y z
N MET A 1 -8.29 26.48 0.86
CA MET A 1 -8.31 25.04 0.54
C MET A 1 -9.55 24.40 1.15
N VAL A 2 -10.37 23.78 0.35
CA VAL A 2 -11.45 22.93 0.87
C VAL A 2 -10.80 21.67 1.43
N GLY A 3 -10.87 21.48 2.73
CA GLY A 3 -10.37 20.28 3.38
C GLY A 3 -11.07 19.04 2.80
N ARG A 4 -10.31 17.97 2.52
CA ARG A 4 -10.86 16.71 2.04
C ARG A 4 -11.82 16.17 3.08
N ARG A 5 -13.06 15.88 2.65
CA ARG A 5 -14.04 15.23 3.52
C ARG A 5 -13.53 13.84 3.94
N SER A 6 -13.58 13.54 5.23
CA SER A 6 -13.25 12.21 5.74
C SER A 6 -14.28 11.18 5.27
N LEU A 7 -13.79 10.04 4.81
CA LEU A 7 -14.60 8.89 4.39
C LEU A 7 -14.62 7.79 5.45
N LYS A 8 -14.16 8.10 6.66
CA LYS A 8 -14.03 7.15 7.76
C LYS A 8 -15.30 6.40 8.11
N ALA A 9 -16.45 7.03 7.92
CA ALA A 9 -17.78 6.46 8.22
C ALA A 9 -18.54 6.00 6.97
N ASP A 10 -17.90 6.02 5.80
CA ASP A 10 -18.54 5.56 4.57
C ASP A 10 -18.87 4.06 4.62
N PHE A 11 -19.95 3.64 4.00
CA PHE A 11 -20.31 2.22 3.91
C PHE A 11 -19.48 1.44 2.89
N CYS A 12 -18.79 2.14 1.99
CA CYS A 12 -17.93 1.54 0.98
C CYS A 12 -16.56 1.21 1.57
N PRO A 13 -16.14 -0.08 1.59
CA PRO A 13 -14.79 -0.44 2.06
C PRO A 13 -13.67 0.26 1.28
N SER A 14 -13.82 0.43 -0.03
CA SER A 14 -12.84 1.13 -0.86
C SER A 14 -12.69 2.61 -0.44
N ALA A 15 -13.81 3.28 -0.11
CA ALA A 15 -13.77 4.66 0.36
C ALA A 15 -13.02 4.78 1.68
N ARG A 16 -13.26 3.88 2.63
CA ARG A 16 -12.52 3.84 3.90
C ARG A 16 -11.03 3.57 3.70
N SER A 17 -10.68 2.64 2.80
CA SER A 17 -9.29 2.35 2.47
C SER A 17 -8.58 3.58 1.89
N LEU A 18 -9.22 4.29 0.97
CA LEU A 18 -8.67 5.50 0.39
C LEU A 18 -8.55 6.65 1.39
N ASP A 19 -9.37 6.68 2.42
CA ASP A 19 -9.23 7.65 3.52
C ASP A 19 -7.91 7.45 4.30
N VAL A 20 -7.46 6.21 4.41
CA VAL A 20 -6.22 5.83 5.12
C VAL A 20 -4.99 5.95 4.22
N ILE A 21 -5.04 5.37 3.03
CA ILE A 21 -3.87 5.18 2.14
C ILE A 21 -4.00 5.89 0.78
N GLY A 22 -5.00 6.72 0.58
CA GLY A 22 -5.32 7.27 -0.73
C GLY A 22 -4.37 8.36 -1.25
N ASP A 23 -3.45 8.85 -0.44
CA ASP A 23 -2.39 9.74 -0.90
C ASP A 23 -1.20 8.92 -1.45
N TRP A 24 -0.55 9.42 -2.48
CA TRP A 24 0.53 8.67 -3.13
C TRP A 24 1.77 8.47 -2.25
N TRP A 25 2.05 9.41 -1.34
CA TRP A 25 3.20 9.27 -0.43
C TRP A 25 3.05 8.07 0.51
N SER A 26 1.86 7.86 1.06
CA SER A 26 1.59 6.70 1.92
C SER A 26 1.81 5.38 1.21
N LEU A 27 1.33 5.24 -0.02
CA LEU A 27 1.54 4.03 -0.82
C LEU A 27 3.00 3.84 -1.23
N LEU A 28 3.73 4.91 -1.53
CA LEU A 28 5.17 4.83 -1.83
C LEU A 28 5.99 4.45 -0.59
N ILE A 29 5.62 4.93 0.58
CA ILE A 29 6.24 4.51 1.85
C ILE A 29 5.99 3.02 2.10
N VAL A 30 4.77 2.55 1.91
CA VAL A 30 4.42 1.12 2.05
C VAL A 30 5.22 0.27 1.06
N ARG A 31 5.35 0.71 -0.19
CA ARG A 31 6.22 0.06 -1.19
C ARG A 31 7.64 -0.10 -0.68
N ASP A 32 8.23 0.99 -0.20
CA ASP A 32 9.60 1.00 0.31
C ASP A 32 9.76 0.11 1.55
N ALA A 33 8.75 0.08 2.42
CA ALA A 33 8.74 -0.83 3.57
C ALA A 33 8.72 -2.30 3.14
N PHE A 34 7.96 -2.66 2.09
CA PHE A 34 8.03 -4.00 1.50
C PHE A 34 9.40 -4.31 0.89
N ASP A 35 10.12 -3.31 0.39
CA ASP A 35 11.48 -3.45 -0.13
C ASP A 35 12.53 -3.54 1.00
N GLY A 36 12.13 -3.44 2.25
CA GLY A 36 12.98 -3.62 3.41
C GLY A 36 13.53 -2.34 4.03
N LEU A 37 13.10 -1.17 3.57
CA LEU A 37 13.49 0.09 4.19
C LEU A 37 12.80 0.23 5.55
N THR A 38 13.57 0.68 6.56
CA THR A 38 13.08 0.76 7.94
C THR A 38 13.35 2.09 8.62
N ARG A 39 14.30 2.88 8.10
CA ARG A 39 14.77 4.11 8.75
C ARG A 39 14.24 5.35 8.05
N PHE A 40 13.99 6.38 8.84
CA PHE A 40 13.54 7.68 8.33
C PHE A 40 14.41 8.19 7.16
N GLY A 41 15.74 8.16 7.33
CA GLY A 41 16.67 8.63 6.29
C GLY A 41 16.65 7.80 5.02
N GLU A 42 16.39 6.49 5.13
CA GLU A 42 16.25 5.60 3.97
C GLU A 42 15.01 5.96 3.14
N PHE A 43 13.86 6.17 3.80
CA PHE A 43 12.63 6.61 3.13
C PHE A 43 12.82 7.99 2.49
N GLN A 44 13.44 8.92 3.20
CA GLN A 44 13.68 10.27 2.68
C GLN A 44 14.54 10.24 1.42
N LYS A 45 15.62 9.48 1.44
CA LYS A 45 16.52 9.33 0.29
C LYS A 45 15.82 8.65 -0.90
N SER A 46 15.07 7.59 -0.65
CA SER A 46 14.33 6.86 -1.69
C SER A 46 13.28 7.73 -2.37
N LEU A 47 12.53 8.50 -1.59
CA LEU A 47 11.36 9.24 -2.08
C LEU A 47 11.68 10.67 -2.53
N GLY A 48 12.81 11.24 -2.12
CA GLY A 48 13.12 12.65 -2.38
C GLY A 48 12.11 13.62 -1.75
N ILE A 49 11.45 13.20 -0.70
CA ILE A 49 10.37 13.92 -0.02
C ILE A 49 10.91 14.91 1.01
N ALA A 50 10.22 16.03 1.21
CA ALA A 50 10.54 16.96 2.28
C ALA A 50 10.37 16.30 3.66
N LYS A 51 11.31 16.60 4.55
CA LYS A 51 11.42 15.97 5.87
C LYS A 51 10.14 16.11 6.71
N ASN A 52 9.51 17.26 6.69
CA ASN A 52 8.26 17.53 7.43
C ASN A 52 7.07 16.74 6.87
N ILE A 53 7.00 16.57 5.55
CA ILE A 53 5.95 15.78 4.89
C ILE A 53 6.14 14.29 5.22
N LEU A 54 7.35 13.78 5.13
CA LEU A 54 7.66 12.39 5.49
C LEU A 54 7.33 12.11 6.95
N SER A 55 7.74 12.99 7.87
CA SER A 55 7.44 12.88 9.29
C SER A 55 5.93 12.78 9.54
N ASP A 56 5.15 13.63 8.88
CA ASP A 56 3.69 13.63 9.00
C ASP A 56 3.06 12.34 8.46
N ARG A 57 3.50 11.88 7.28
CA ARG A 57 3.00 10.64 6.69
C ARG A 57 3.34 9.40 7.51
N LEU A 58 4.57 9.28 8.00
CA LEU A 58 4.98 8.17 8.87
C LEU A 58 4.17 8.16 10.16
N ARG A 59 3.95 9.32 10.78
CA ARG A 59 3.12 9.43 11.99
C ARG A 59 1.69 8.97 11.72
N THR A 60 1.10 9.36 10.62
CA THR A 60 -0.24 8.95 10.22
C THR A 60 -0.30 7.44 9.99
N LEU A 61 0.65 6.86 9.28
CA LEU A 61 0.70 5.41 9.04
C LEU A 61 0.86 4.61 10.34
N VAL A 62 1.64 5.10 11.29
CA VAL A 62 1.75 4.50 12.63
C VAL A 62 0.42 4.61 13.38
N SER A 63 -0.21 5.78 13.40
CA SER A 63 -1.48 5.99 14.11
C SER A 63 -2.63 5.17 13.52
N ARG A 64 -2.56 4.84 12.24
CA ARG A 64 -3.55 4.02 11.52
C ARG A 64 -3.27 2.52 11.58
N GLY A 65 -2.16 2.11 12.22
CA GLY A 65 -1.80 0.71 12.39
C GLY A 65 -1.17 0.03 11.17
N ILE A 66 -0.76 0.79 10.15
CA ILE A 66 -0.07 0.28 8.96
C ILE A 66 1.40 0.00 9.26
N LEU A 67 2.04 0.92 9.97
CA LEU A 67 3.41 0.80 10.45
C LEU A 67 3.43 0.76 11.98
N GLU A 68 4.48 0.19 12.51
CA GLU A 68 4.84 0.31 13.93
C GLU A 68 6.27 0.83 14.04
N LEU A 69 6.53 1.55 15.13
CA LEU A 69 7.85 2.08 15.45
C LEU A 69 8.46 1.22 16.54
N VAL A 70 9.55 0.53 16.23
CA VAL A 70 10.21 -0.42 17.13
C VAL A 70 11.67 -0.06 17.32
N PRO A 71 12.30 -0.43 18.46
CA PRO A 71 13.74 -0.28 18.63
C PRO A 71 14.51 -1.09 17.58
N ALA A 72 15.60 -0.52 17.03
CA ALA A 72 16.43 -1.17 16.02
C ALA A 72 17.26 -2.36 16.55
N GLY A 73 17.16 -2.66 17.84
CA GLY A 73 17.85 -3.76 18.51
C GLY A 73 17.85 -3.55 20.03
N THR A 74 18.36 -4.51 20.77
CA THR A 74 18.46 -4.45 22.23
C THR A 74 19.34 -3.28 22.66
N GLY A 75 18.79 -2.36 23.47
CA GLY A 75 19.50 -1.17 23.95
C GLY A 75 19.71 -0.08 22.89
N ALA A 76 19.09 -0.19 21.74
CA ALA A 76 19.24 0.79 20.65
C ALA A 76 18.48 2.09 20.97
N VAL A 77 19.16 3.24 20.79
CA VAL A 77 18.54 4.57 20.80
C VAL A 77 17.75 4.80 19.50
N ARG A 78 18.11 4.11 18.44
CA ARG A 78 17.53 4.23 17.11
C ARG A 78 16.24 3.42 17.00
N GLN A 79 15.25 3.98 16.32
CA GLN A 79 13.98 3.31 16.03
C GLN A 79 13.85 3.01 14.54
N GLU A 80 13.08 1.97 14.25
CA GLU A 80 12.76 1.51 12.90
C GLU A 80 11.26 1.46 12.70
N TYR A 81 10.83 1.81 11.49
CA TYR A 81 9.45 1.62 11.03
C TYR A 81 9.33 0.26 10.38
N ARG A 82 8.35 -0.52 10.81
CA ARG A 82 8.06 -1.85 10.25
C ARG A 82 6.59 -1.97 9.92
N LEU A 83 6.29 -2.74 8.87
CA LEU A 83 4.91 -3.09 8.55
C LEU A 83 4.32 -3.95 9.68
N THR A 84 3.14 -3.57 10.13
CA THR A 84 2.31 -4.42 10.99
C THR A 84 1.67 -5.53 10.15
N GLU A 85 0.95 -6.47 10.78
CA GLU A 85 0.14 -7.44 10.05
C GLU A 85 -0.86 -6.75 9.11
N MET A 86 -1.55 -5.73 9.60
CA MET A 86 -2.47 -4.90 8.79
C MET A 86 -1.75 -4.24 7.60
N GLY A 87 -0.53 -3.73 7.83
CA GLY A 87 0.30 -3.17 6.76
C GLY A 87 0.74 -4.21 5.74
N ARG A 88 1.09 -5.41 6.18
CA ARG A 88 1.47 -6.53 5.29
C ARG A 88 0.29 -6.99 4.42
N ASP A 89 -0.92 -6.87 4.90
CA ASP A 89 -2.14 -7.19 4.15
C ASP A 89 -2.35 -6.25 2.95
N LEU A 90 -1.59 -5.17 2.84
CA LEU A 90 -1.56 -4.31 1.64
C LEU A 90 -0.74 -4.90 0.48
N PHE A 91 -0.06 -6.02 0.68
CA PHE A 91 0.74 -6.62 -0.39
C PHE A 91 -0.06 -6.86 -1.69
N PRO A 92 -1.27 -7.47 -1.66
CA PRO A 92 -2.07 -7.61 -2.88
C PRO A 92 -2.44 -6.28 -3.54
N VAL A 93 -2.67 -5.23 -2.75
CA VAL A 93 -2.95 -3.88 -3.28
C VAL A 93 -1.73 -3.35 -4.05
N MET A 94 -0.54 -3.51 -3.48
CA MET A 94 0.71 -3.09 -4.12
C MET A 94 0.99 -3.87 -5.41
N VAL A 95 0.74 -5.18 -5.41
CA VAL A 95 0.87 -6.03 -6.61
C VAL A 95 -0.12 -5.59 -7.69
N ALA A 96 -1.37 -5.32 -7.33
CA ALA A 96 -2.38 -4.85 -8.27
C ALA A 96 -2.01 -3.52 -8.92
N LEU A 97 -1.53 -2.56 -8.13
CA LEU A 97 -1.05 -1.27 -8.64
C LEU A 97 0.13 -1.46 -9.61
N ARG A 98 1.10 -2.28 -9.23
CA ARG A 98 2.26 -2.59 -10.06
C ARG A 98 1.85 -3.20 -11.40
N GLN A 99 1.02 -4.22 -11.38
CA GLN A 99 0.63 -4.95 -12.60
C GLN A 99 -0.24 -4.09 -13.52
N TRP A 100 -1.10 -3.25 -12.97
CA TRP A 100 -1.83 -2.26 -13.76
C TRP A 100 -0.86 -1.28 -14.46
N GLY A 101 0.12 -0.76 -13.72
CA GLY A 101 1.15 0.13 -14.27
C GLY A 101 2.00 -0.54 -15.34
N GLU A 102 2.42 -1.79 -15.12
CA GLU A 102 3.20 -2.56 -16.09
C GLU A 102 2.45 -2.72 -17.42
N ARG A 103 1.15 -2.95 -17.38
CA ARG A 103 0.34 -3.14 -18.60
C ARG A 103 0.05 -1.86 -19.37
N HIS A 104 -0.08 -0.73 -18.68
CA HIS A 104 -0.64 0.48 -19.28
C HIS A 104 0.28 1.68 -19.36
N LEU A 105 1.37 1.71 -18.58
CA LEU A 105 2.21 2.89 -18.41
C LEU A 105 3.64 2.75 -18.93
N PHE A 106 3.96 1.62 -19.56
CA PHE A 106 5.27 1.35 -20.14
C PHE A 106 5.16 1.01 -21.62
N GLU A 107 6.14 1.48 -22.40
CA GLU A 107 6.31 1.02 -23.78
C GLU A 107 6.84 -0.41 -23.81
N ALA A 108 6.67 -1.10 -24.95
CA ALA A 108 6.97 -2.53 -25.08
C ALA A 108 8.44 -2.88 -24.76
N ASP A 109 9.38 -1.99 -25.07
CA ASP A 109 10.82 -2.15 -24.89
C ASP A 109 11.40 -1.33 -23.73
N GLU A 110 10.54 -0.61 -23.00
CA GLU A 110 10.96 0.20 -21.88
C GLU A 110 11.35 -0.67 -20.68
N GLN A 111 12.50 -0.37 -20.08
CA GLN A 111 12.96 -1.07 -18.89
C GLN A 111 12.09 -0.73 -17.68
N ARG A 112 11.77 -1.75 -16.91
CA ARG A 112 11.03 -1.61 -15.66
C ARG A 112 11.50 -2.62 -14.62
N SER A 113 11.26 -2.31 -13.35
CA SER A 113 11.48 -3.28 -12.27
C SER A 113 10.49 -4.44 -12.36
N SER A 114 10.89 -5.60 -11.87
CA SER A 114 10.07 -6.81 -11.89
C SER A 114 9.87 -7.35 -10.48
N LEU A 115 8.68 -7.82 -10.19
CA LEU A 115 8.37 -8.53 -8.96
C LEU A 115 8.43 -10.03 -9.23
N VAL A 116 9.35 -10.70 -8.56
CA VAL A 116 9.59 -12.15 -8.72
C VAL A 116 9.65 -12.84 -7.37
N GLU A 117 9.36 -14.13 -7.37
CA GLU A 117 9.61 -14.96 -6.20
C GLU A 117 11.11 -15.04 -5.91
N ARG A 118 11.47 -14.88 -4.63
CA ARG A 118 12.88 -14.76 -4.19
C ARG A 118 13.72 -15.98 -4.58
N ASP A 119 13.19 -17.19 -4.35
CA ASP A 119 13.98 -18.42 -4.49
C ASP A 119 14.03 -18.93 -5.94
N THR A 120 12.97 -18.75 -6.69
CA THR A 120 12.82 -19.30 -8.05
C THR A 120 13.03 -18.28 -9.16
N GLY A 121 12.88 -16.97 -8.84
CA GLY A 121 12.88 -15.92 -9.87
C GLY A 121 11.62 -15.89 -10.73
N LEU A 122 10.59 -16.69 -10.41
CA LEU A 122 9.35 -16.72 -11.18
C LEU A 122 8.55 -15.41 -10.97
N PRO A 123 7.97 -14.86 -12.04
CA PRO A 123 7.10 -13.69 -11.92
C PRO A 123 5.89 -13.96 -11.02
N VAL A 124 5.58 -12.97 -10.19
CA VAL A 124 4.38 -13.00 -9.34
C VAL A 124 3.15 -12.64 -10.16
N ARG A 125 2.05 -13.33 -9.91
CA ARG A 125 0.78 -13.12 -10.58
C ARG A 125 -0.35 -12.88 -9.59
N LEU A 126 -1.21 -11.93 -9.88
CA LEU A 126 -2.42 -11.65 -9.12
C LEU A 126 -3.64 -12.07 -9.92
N ASP A 127 -4.45 -12.97 -9.36
CA ASP A 127 -5.72 -13.43 -9.94
C ASP A 127 -6.89 -13.07 -9.02
N ILE A 128 -8.01 -12.70 -9.63
CA ILE A 128 -9.27 -12.50 -8.92
C ILE A 128 -10.12 -13.76 -9.09
N ARG A 129 -10.53 -14.34 -7.97
CA ARG A 129 -11.30 -15.59 -7.94
C ARG A 129 -12.46 -15.50 -6.97
N THR A 130 -13.53 -16.24 -7.27
CA THR A 130 -14.59 -16.51 -6.32
C THR A 130 -14.09 -17.42 -5.20
N GLN A 131 -14.87 -17.54 -4.12
CA GLN A 131 -14.50 -18.43 -3.00
C GLN A 131 -14.34 -19.89 -3.41
N ASP A 132 -15.05 -20.34 -4.45
CA ASP A 132 -14.94 -21.69 -5.00
C ASP A 132 -13.79 -21.85 -6.02
N GLY A 133 -12.97 -20.82 -6.21
CA GLY A 133 -11.74 -20.87 -6.98
C GLY A 133 -11.86 -20.55 -8.45
N ARG A 134 -13.03 -20.17 -8.95
CA ARG A 134 -13.21 -19.78 -10.36
C ARG A 134 -12.66 -18.37 -10.61
N ALA A 135 -11.95 -18.21 -11.72
CA ALA A 135 -11.53 -16.89 -12.18
C ALA A 135 -12.77 -16.05 -12.57
N ILE A 136 -12.78 -14.78 -12.19
CA ILE A 136 -13.93 -13.90 -12.38
C ILE A 136 -13.48 -12.49 -12.80
N GLY A 137 -14.26 -11.88 -13.70
CA GLY A 137 -14.02 -10.51 -14.17
C GLY A 137 -15.09 -9.53 -13.67
N PRO A 138 -14.92 -8.24 -14.01
CA PRO A 138 -15.81 -7.18 -13.51
C PRO A 138 -17.26 -7.33 -13.94
N ASP A 139 -17.51 -7.91 -15.13
CA ASP A 139 -18.88 -8.06 -15.65
C ASP A 139 -19.68 -9.14 -14.92
N GLU A 140 -19.01 -9.99 -14.16
CA GLU A 140 -19.62 -11.09 -13.40
C GLU A 140 -19.78 -10.75 -11.92
N THR A 141 -19.44 -9.52 -11.51
CA THR A 141 -19.48 -9.09 -10.12
C THR A 141 -20.50 -7.98 -9.89
N VAL A 142 -21.02 -7.90 -8.69
CA VAL A 142 -21.92 -6.83 -8.26
C VAL A 142 -21.62 -6.44 -6.82
N ILE A 143 -21.76 -5.15 -6.53
CA ILE A 143 -21.66 -4.64 -5.17
C ILE A 143 -23.04 -4.57 -4.56
N LEU A 144 -23.26 -5.32 -3.48
CA LEU A 144 -24.47 -5.22 -2.68
C LEU A 144 -24.33 -4.02 -1.75
N LYS A 145 -25.03 -2.94 -2.05
CA LYS A 145 -24.95 -1.70 -1.28
C LYS A 145 -25.79 -1.77 -0.03
N VAL A 146 -25.31 -1.11 1.04
CA VAL A 146 -26.11 -0.88 2.24
C VAL A 146 -27.16 0.18 1.91
N PRO A 147 -28.45 -0.05 2.24
CA PRO A 147 -29.47 0.97 2.08
C PRO A 147 -29.11 2.22 2.89
N GLU A 148 -29.37 3.39 2.32
CA GLU A 148 -29.24 4.63 3.08
C GLU A 148 -30.33 4.64 4.18
N PRO A 149 -30.00 5.07 5.42
CA PRO A 149 -30.99 5.24 6.45
C PRO A 149 -31.98 6.35 6.04
N GLU A 150 -33.29 6.09 6.24
CA GLU A 150 -34.35 7.06 6.00
C GLU A 150 -34.19 8.31 6.89
#